data_b71885b0a5b57c62c56be5fbd14a5894
#
_entry.id   b71885b0a5b57c62c56be5fbd14a5894
#
_cell.length_a   1.000
_cell.length_b   1.000
_cell.length_c   1.000
_cell.angle_alpha   90.00
_cell.angle_beta   90.00
_cell.angle_gamma   90.00
#
_symmetry.space_group_name_H-M   'P 1'
#
loop_
_entity.id
_entity.type
_entity.pdbx_description
1 polymer ?
#
loop_
_entity_poly.entity_id
_entity_poly.type
_entity_poly.pdbx_seq_one_letter_code
_entity_poly.pdbx_strand_id
1 'polypeptide(L)'
;MAASQPKSPLWSSPIEKQKEENAENREIPCLNSSERCVEQLTTKAIANSFKLQQTAERIALIEQRLAVTEERIDYTSKKRWTNYISTNPVDIIQNLFGGGGVQRDNIEIANLEIRTTDLLAAKAELERQQEVEKLEIENEVLNLLLNYEAKERKHELLLSQLETLEQQREVIRIAYRMGRGSTSQMLGMENRRDRTIEQLTEVEIKQNESVRKLFQLIRESKKSIDRNLLVVPQRSQSLVIFFL
;
A
#
# COMPACT_ATOMS: atom_id res chain seq x y z
N MET A 1 -17.48 -2.20 64.27
CA MET A 1 -18.22 -1.54 63.23
C MET A 1 -17.23 -1.02 62.20
N ALA A 2 -17.06 -1.73 61.11
CA ALA A 2 -16.11 -1.37 60.04
C ALA A 2 -16.90 -0.66 58.94
N ALA A 3 -16.51 0.60 58.66
CA ALA A 3 -17.11 1.39 57.61
C ALA A 3 -16.55 0.94 56.25
N SER A 4 -17.46 0.49 55.38
CA SER A 4 -17.17 0.17 53.98
C SER A 4 -16.96 1.44 53.16
N GLN A 5 -15.80 1.56 52.56
CA GLN A 5 -15.50 2.63 51.58
C GLN A 5 -16.30 2.41 50.28
N PRO A 6 -16.83 3.49 49.68
CA PRO A 6 -17.51 3.38 48.39
C PRO A 6 -16.48 3.16 47.26
N LYS A 7 -16.73 2.13 46.44
CA LYS A 7 -15.99 1.89 45.20
C LYS A 7 -16.22 3.06 44.21
N SER A 8 -15.16 3.75 43.85
CA SER A 8 -15.15 4.77 42.80
C SER A 8 -15.54 4.18 41.44
N PRO A 9 -16.31 4.91 40.60
CA PRO A 9 -16.75 4.41 39.29
C PRO A 9 -15.55 4.27 38.36
N LEU A 10 -15.57 3.16 37.63
CA LEU A 10 -14.69 2.83 36.50
C LEU A 10 -14.92 3.84 35.33
N TRP A 11 -14.36 5.02 35.45
CA TRP A 11 -14.19 5.91 34.29
C TRP A 11 -12.69 6.05 34.09
N SER A 12 -12.17 5.28 33.13
CA SER A 12 -10.79 5.45 32.66
C SER A 12 -10.63 6.89 32.19
N SER A 13 -9.66 7.58 32.79
CA SER A 13 -9.41 8.99 32.53
C SER A 13 -9.02 9.22 31.06
N PRO A 14 -9.37 10.38 30.47
CA PRO A 14 -8.97 10.74 29.10
C PRO A 14 -7.45 10.66 28.84
N ILE A 15 -6.65 10.72 29.91
CA ILE A 15 -5.18 10.67 29.88
C ILE A 15 -4.62 9.28 29.46
N GLU A 16 -5.33 8.18 29.75
CA GLU A 16 -4.89 6.84 29.33
C GLU A 16 -5.10 6.60 27.83
N LYS A 17 -6.20 7.12 27.26
CA LYS A 17 -6.44 7.05 25.82
C LYS A 17 -5.42 7.86 25.01
N GLN A 18 -5.00 9.02 25.53
CA GLN A 18 -3.93 9.82 24.89
C GLN A 18 -2.56 9.12 24.94
N LYS A 19 -2.33 8.24 25.88
CA LYS A 19 -1.05 7.53 26.02
C LYS A 19 -0.92 6.36 25.04
N GLU A 20 -2.02 5.70 24.70
CA GLU A 20 -2.05 4.66 23.64
C GLU A 20 -1.99 5.27 22.25
N GLU A 21 -2.68 6.40 21.99
CA GLU A 21 -2.63 7.14 20.74
C GLU A 21 -1.23 7.72 20.44
N ASN A 22 -0.50 8.14 21.49
CA ASN A 22 0.90 8.56 21.38
C ASN A 22 1.90 7.40 21.13
N ALA A 23 1.53 6.16 21.40
CA ALA A 23 2.38 4.99 21.13
C ALA A 23 2.31 4.58 19.64
N GLU A 24 1.15 4.67 19.00
CA GLU A 24 0.99 4.44 17.55
C GLU A 24 1.68 5.54 16.72
N ASN A 25 1.65 6.79 17.16
CA ASN A 25 2.33 7.91 16.50
C ASN A 25 3.88 7.81 16.51
N ARG A 26 4.49 6.96 17.34
CA ARG A 26 5.95 6.81 17.41
C ARG A 26 6.56 6.06 16.20
N GLU A 27 5.76 5.36 15.41
CA GLU A 27 6.24 4.67 14.20
C GLU A 27 6.30 5.58 12.95
N ILE A 28 5.63 6.74 12.98
CA ILE A 28 5.66 7.72 11.89
C ILE A 28 6.72 8.78 12.23
N PRO A 29 7.80 8.91 11.44
CA PRO A 29 8.92 9.80 11.79
C PRO A 29 8.58 11.29 11.64
N CYS A 30 7.56 11.61 10.85
CA CYS A 30 7.15 12.98 10.55
C CYS A 30 5.71 13.00 10.02
N LEU A 31 5.03 14.17 10.16
CA LEU A 31 3.65 14.40 9.70
C LEU A 31 3.52 15.74 8.97
N ASN A 32 4.52 16.10 8.16
CA ASN A 32 4.52 17.32 7.37
C ASN A 32 4.76 17.02 5.88
N SER A 33 4.31 17.91 5.00
CA SER A 33 4.46 17.78 3.55
C SER A 33 5.84 18.19 3.02
N SER A 34 6.87 18.28 3.90
CA SER A 34 8.24 18.55 3.45
C SER A 34 8.76 17.39 2.57
N GLU A 35 9.53 17.73 1.55
CA GLU A 35 10.14 16.77 0.61
C GLU A 35 10.83 15.61 1.34
N ARG A 36 11.62 15.91 2.36
CA ARG A 36 12.31 14.91 3.17
C ARG A 36 11.35 13.94 3.89
N CYS A 37 10.22 14.45 4.39
CA CYS A 37 9.22 13.62 5.05
C CYS A 37 8.49 12.73 4.06
N VAL A 38 8.06 13.29 2.93
CA VAL A 38 7.43 12.54 1.83
C VAL A 38 8.35 11.42 1.38
N GLU A 39 9.62 11.70 1.09
CA GLU A 39 10.60 10.70 0.65
C GLU A 39 10.78 9.58 1.68
N GLN A 40 10.92 9.89 2.97
CA GLN A 40 11.08 8.89 4.02
C GLN A 40 9.86 7.98 4.15
N LEU A 41 8.65 8.54 4.09
CA LEU A 41 7.42 7.77 4.21
C LEU A 41 7.14 6.94 2.95
N THR A 42 7.36 7.52 1.77
CA THR A 42 7.24 6.83 0.48
C THR A 42 8.21 5.65 0.39
N THR A 43 9.47 5.84 0.77
CA THR A 43 10.46 4.75 0.80
C THR A 43 10.00 3.61 1.71
N LYS A 44 9.46 3.90 2.89
CA LYS A 44 8.92 2.88 3.80
C LYS A 44 7.68 2.20 3.22
N ALA A 45 6.76 2.95 2.62
CA ALA A 45 5.55 2.41 2.02
C ALA A 45 5.86 1.50 0.83
N ILE A 46 6.78 1.90 -0.05
CA ILE A 46 7.28 1.11 -1.18
C ILE A 46 7.94 -0.19 -0.69
N ALA A 47 8.83 -0.11 0.31
CA ALA A 47 9.51 -1.27 0.86
C ALA A 47 8.54 -2.29 1.48
N ASN A 48 7.41 -1.82 2.00
CA ASN A 48 6.40 -2.62 2.66
C ASN A 48 5.20 -2.97 1.76
N SER A 49 5.14 -2.50 0.52
CA SER A 49 4.07 -2.81 -0.42
C SER A 49 4.13 -4.27 -0.88
N PHE A 50 3.12 -5.04 -0.51
CA PHE A 50 2.97 -6.43 -0.93
C PHE A 50 2.82 -6.56 -2.46
N LYS A 51 2.11 -5.64 -3.08
CA LYS A 51 1.87 -5.63 -4.53
C LYS A 51 3.18 -5.44 -5.30
N LEU A 52 4.05 -4.53 -4.84
CA LEU A 52 5.37 -4.32 -5.43
C LEU A 52 6.30 -5.54 -5.24
N GLN A 53 6.28 -6.16 -4.06
CA GLN A 53 7.05 -7.38 -3.80
C GLN A 53 6.60 -8.52 -4.72
N GLN A 54 5.29 -8.73 -4.85
CA GLN A 54 4.74 -9.76 -5.75
C GLN A 54 5.10 -9.50 -7.22
N THR A 55 5.09 -8.23 -7.66
CA THR A 55 5.50 -7.87 -9.02
C THR A 55 7.00 -8.11 -9.23
N ALA A 56 7.83 -7.77 -8.25
CA ALA A 56 9.27 -8.05 -8.29
C ALA A 56 9.58 -9.57 -8.37
N GLU A 57 8.86 -10.39 -7.60
CA GLU A 57 8.99 -11.85 -7.68
C GLU A 57 8.63 -12.39 -9.08
N ARG A 58 7.57 -11.86 -9.69
CA ARG A 58 7.17 -12.23 -11.07
C ARG A 58 8.24 -11.84 -12.09
N ILE A 59 8.81 -10.66 -11.96
CA ILE A 59 9.92 -10.20 -12.82
C ILE A 59 11.11 -11.15 -12.68
N ALA A 60 11.51 -11.50 -11.44
CA ALA A 60 12.61 -12.44 -11.20
C ALA A 60 12.35 -13.82 -11.81
N LEU A 61 11.12 -14.32 -11.75
CA LEU A 61 10.76 -15.59 -12.40
C LEU A 61 10.85 -15.51 -13.94
N ILE A 62 10.50 -14.38 -14.54
CA ILE A 62 10.66 -14.17 -15.99
C ILE A 62 12.14 -14.12 -16.35
N GLU A 63 12.97 -13.44 -15.56
CA GLU A 63 14.42 -13.39 -15.77
C GLU A 63 15.06 -14.78 -15.73
N GLN A 64 14.67 -15.61 -14.76
CA GLN A 64 15.11 -17.00 -14.72
C GLN A 64 14.71 -17.79 -15.98
N ARG A 65 13.48 -17.61 -16.48
CA ARG A 65 13.01 -18.25 -17.71
C ARG A 65 13.78 -17.76 -18.94
N LEU A 66 14.08 -16.46 -19.00
CA LEU A 66 14.91 -15.88 -20.05
C LEU A 66 16.30 -16.50 -20.08
N ALA A 67 16.98 -16.58 -18.94
CA ALA A 67 18.30 -17.20 -18.81
C ALA A 67 18.30 -18.67 -19.30
N VAL A 68 17.31 -19.46 -18.91
CA VAL A 68 17.15 -20.87 -19.37
C VAL A 68 16.88 -20.93 -20.87
N THR A 69 16.10 -19.98 -21.42
CA THR A 69 15.80 -19.96 -22.85
C THR A 69 17.03 -19.58 -23.67
N GLU A 70 17.82 -18.62 -23.23
CA GLU A 70 19.08 -18.23 -23.85
C GLU A 70 20.11 -19.37 -23.85
N GLU A 71 20.23 -20.09 -22.72
CA GLU A 71 21.10 -21.29 -22.64
C GLU A 71 20.66 -22.36 -23.63
N ARG A 72 19.34 -22.56 -23.80
CA ARG A 72 18.80 -23.50 -24.79
C ARG A 72 19.11 -23.07 -26.23
N ILE A 73 18.97 -21.78 -26.55
CA ILE A 73 19.31 -21.23 -27.85
C ILE A 73 20.79 -21.49 -28.15
N ASP A 74 21.67 -21.19 -27.20
CA ASP A 74 23.13 -21.41 -27.34
C ASP A 74 23.46 -22.88 -27.54
N TYR A 75 22.86 -23.79 -26.73
CA TYR A 75 23.03 -25.22 -26.89
C TYR A 75 22.56 -25.71 -28.26
N THR A 76 21.37 -25.34 -28.71
CA THR A 76 20.80 -25.76 -30.00
C THR A 76 21.62 -25.18 -31.18
N SER A 77 22.12 -23.97 -31.03
CA SER A 77 23.01 -23.34 -32.01
C SER A 77 24.36 -24.10 -32.13
N LYS A 78 24.97 -24.51 -31.02
CA LYS A 78 26.19 -25.32 -31.02
C LYS A 78 25.94 -26.70 -31.60
N LYS A 79 24.84 -27.36 -31.25
CA LYS A 79 24.43 -28.65 -31.81
C LYS A 79 24.22 -28.57 -33.32
N ARG A 80 23.66 -27.51 -33.84
CA ARG A 80 23.47 -27.27 -35.28
C ARG A 80 24.81 -27.31 -36.02
N TRP A 81 25.87 -26.68 -35.46
CA TRP A 81 27.21 -26.72 -36.05
C TRP A 81 27.77 -28.13 -36.11
N THR A 82 27.59 -28.96 -35.08
CA THR A 82 28.04 -30.36 -35.09
C THR A 82 27.32 -31.20 -36.12
N ASN A 83 26.02 -30.93 -36.40
CA ASN A 83 25.26 -31.59 -37.44
C ASN A 83 25.74 -31.26 -38.86
N TYR A 84 26.30 -30.08 -39.09
CA TYR A 84 26.93 -29.73 -40.36
C TYR A 84 28.26 -30.44 -40.58
N ILE A 85 28.99 -30.83 -39.57
CA ILE A 85 30.32 -31.49 -39.60
C ILE A 85 30.15 -33.02 -39.48
N SER A 86 28.96 -33.54 -39.67
CA SER A 86 28.73 -35.02 -39.61
C SER A 86 29.60 -35.75 -40.63
N THR A 87 30.26 -36.79 -40.18
CA THR A 87 31.10 -37.63 -41.07
C THR A 87 30.28 -38.63 -41.89
N ASN A 88 28.96 -38.66 -41.74
CA ASN A 88 28.09 -39.54 -42.44
C ASN A 88 27.58 -38.88 -43.77
N PRO A 89 27.93 -39.40 -44.95
CA PRO A 89 27.59 -38.79 -46.25
C PRO A 89 26.07 -38.67 -46.50
N VAL A 90 25.26 -39.52 -45.87
CA VAL A 90 23.79 -39.49 -45.99
C VAL A 90 23.22 -38.28 -45.24
N ASP A 91 23.76 -37.96 -44.05
CA ASP A 91 23.34 -36.81 -43.25
C ASP A 91 23.73 -35.47 -43.97
N ILE A 92 24.88 -35.44 -44.62
CA ILE A 92 25.34 -34.26 -45.38
C ILE A 92 24.38 -33.99 -46.55
N ILE A 93 23.99 -35.02 -47.28
CA ILE A 93 23.07 -34.89 -48.39
C ILE A 93 21.67 -34.45 -47.93
N GLN A 94 21.13 -35.07 -46.85
CA GLN A 94 19.85 -34.68 -46.29
C GLN A 94 19.85 -33.23 -45.76
N ASN A 95 20.93 -32.80 -45.12
CA ASN A 95 21.07 -31.43 -44.62
C ASN A 95 21.21 -30.39 -45.76
N LEU A 96 21.83 -30.74 -46.89
CA LEU A 96 21.99 -29.89 -48.05
C LEU A 96 20.66 -29.68 -48.82
N PHE A 97 19.80 -30.70 -48.85
CA PHE A 97 18.49 -30.66 -49.54
C PHE A 97 17.34 -30.24 -48.63
N GLY A 98 17.61 -29.72 -47.45
CA GLY A 98 16.61 -29.09 -46.57
C GLY A 98 15.71 -30.08 -45.80
N GLY A 99 16.10 -31.33 -45.68
CA GLY A 99 15.33 -32.38 -45.01
C GLY A 99 16.12 -33.07 -43.92
N GLY A 100 16.55 -32.38 -42.86
CA GLY A 100 17.32 -33.03 -41.81
C GLY A 100 17.29 -32.31 -40.44
N GLY A 101 18.21 -32.72 -39.56
CA GLY A 101 18.33 -32.18 -38.21
C GLY A 101 18.50 -30.68 -38.13
N VAL A 102 19.20 -30.08 -39.15
CA VAL A 102 19.46 -28.63 -39.25
C VAL A 102 18.17 -27.83 -39.38
N GLN A 103 17.20 -28.29 -40.18
CA GLN A 103 15.94 -27.59 -40.34
C GLN A 103 15.09 -27.61 -39.08
N ARG A 104 15.10 -28.74 -38.33
CA ARG A 104 14.43 -28.85 -37.02
C ARG A 104 15.07 -27.92 -35.99
N ASP A 105 16.41 -27.90 -35.94
CA ASP A 105 17.14 -27.01 -35.02
C ASP A 105 16.89 -25.53 -35.34
N ASN A 106 16.77 -25.15 -36.65
CA ASN A 106 16.39 -23.79 -37.04
C ASN A 106 14.98 -23.40 -36.61
N ILE A 107 13.99 -24.32 -36.75
CA ILE A 107 12.61 -24.08 -36.29
C ILE A 107 12.57 -23.99 -34.76
N GLU A 108 13.34 -24.82 -34.06
CA GLU A 108 13.42 -24.77 -32.60
C GLU A 108 14.02 -23.43 -32.13
N ILE A 109 15.12 -22.96 -32.73
CA ILE A 109 15.71 -21.65 -32.42
C ILE A 109 14.71 -20.53 -32.67
N ALA A 110 14.05 -20.50 -33.83
CA ALA A 110 13.05 -19.47 -34.14
C ALA A 110 11.89 -19.45 -33.13
N ASN A 111 11.41 -20.63 -32.70
CA ASN A 111 10.37 -20.73 -31.67
C ASN A 111 10.86 -20.24 -30.29
N LEU A 112 12.13 -20.50 -29.93
CA LEU A 112 12.72 -20.01 -28.70
C LEU A 112 12.91 -18.50 -28.74
N GLU A 113 13.34 -17.92 -29.87
CA GLU A 113 13.45 -16.47 -30.07
C GLU A 113 12.10 -15.76 -29.94
N ILE A 114 11.03 -16.32 -30.50
CA ILE A 114 9.66 -15.78 -30.34
C ILE A 114 9.28 -15.79 -28.83
N ARG A 115 9.51 -16.92 -28.13
CA ARG A 115 9.23 -17.00 -26.68
C ARG A 115 10.06 -16.01 -25.88
N THR A 116 11.31 -15.79 -26.26
CA THR A 116 12.18 -14.79 -25.61
C THR A 116 11.58 -13.39 -25.76
N THR A 117 11.12 -13.05 -26.97
CA THR A 117 10.48 -11.77 -27.24
C THR A 117 9.20 -11.58 -26.42
N ASP A 118 8.36 -12.62 -26.32
CA ASP A 118 7.15 -12.59 -25.50
C ASP A 118 7.47 -12.39 -24.00
N LEU A 119 8.51 -13.08 -23.50
CA LEU A 119 8.96 -12.94 -22.11
C LEU A 119 9.52 -11.53 -21.85
N LEU A 120 10.26 -10.96 -22.79
CA LEU A 120 10.78 -9.58 -22.69
C LEU A 120 9.64 -8.55 -22.68
N ALA A 121 8.63 -8.74 -23.53
CA ALA A 121 7.44 -7.89 -23.56
C ALA A 121 6.66 -7.97 -22.23
N ALA A 122 6.48 -9.18 -21.69
CA ALA A 122 5.83 -9.39 -20.40
C ALA A 122 6.64 -8.77 -19.25
N LYS A 123 7.97 -8.87 -19.27
CA LYS A 123 8.86 -8.21 -18.29
C LYS A 123 8.69 -6.70 -18.34
N ALA A 124 8.78 -6.09 -19.51
CA ALA A 124 8.66 -4.65 -19.70
C ALA A 124 7.31 -4.12 -19.19
N GLU A 125 6.22 -4.88 -19.40
CA GLU A 125 4.89 -4.50 -18.90
C GLU A 125 4.83 -4.57 -17.36
N LEU A 126 5.44 -5.57 -16.73
CA LEU A 126 5.50 -5.66 -15.27
C LEU A 126 6.38 -4.55 -14.66
N GLU A 127 7.49 -4.20 -15.30
CA GLU A 127 8.33 -3.07 -14.89
C GLU A 127 7.57 -1.75 -14.97
N ARG A 128 6.82 -1.53 -16.05
CA ARG A 128 5.93 -0.37 -16.19
C ARG A 128 4.86 -0.32 -15.09
N GLN A 129 4.23 -1.46 -14.78
CA GLN A 129 3.24 -1.55 -13.69
C GLN A 129 3.88 -1.25 -12.34
N GLN A 130 5.10 -1.69 -12.11
CA GLN A 130 5.84 -1.41 -10.89
C GLN A 130 6.12 0.10 -10.72
N GLU A 131 6.50 0.78 -11.78
CA GLU A 131 6.73 2.24 -11.75
C GLU A 131 5.43 3.03 -11.50
N VAL A 132 4.33 2.63 -12.15
CA VAL A 132 3.01 3.25 -11.91
C VAL A 132 2.59 3.09 -10.46
N GLU A 133 2.74 1.90 -9.88
CA GLU A 133 2.41 1.63 -8.49
C GLU A 133 3.25 2.45 -7.50
N LYS A 134 4.55 2.64 -7.78
CA LYS A 134 5.41 3.52 -6.96
C LYS A 134 4.91 4.96 -6.96
N LEU A 135 4.55 5.48 -8.14
CA LEU A 135 3.99 6.82 -8.28
C LEU A 135 2.63 6.98 -7.57
N GLU A 136 1.78 5.93 -7.62
CA GLU A 136 0.52 5.92 -6.88
C GLU A 136 0.74 6.00 -5.37
N ILE A 137 1.67 5.21 -4.83
CA ILE A 137 2.05 5.24 -3.41
C ILE A 137 2.59 6.62 -3.02
N GLU A 138 3.47 7.21 -3.82
CA GLU A 138 4.02 8.55 -3.57
C GLU A 138 2.91 9.61 -3.52
N ASN A 139 2.02 9.59 -4.50
CA ASN A 139 0.88 10.51 -4.55
C ASN A 139 -0.07 10.31 -3.37
N GLU A 140 -0.32 9.07 -2.94
CA GLU A 140 -1.17 8.77 -1.80
C GLU A 140 -0.54 9.28 -0.49
N VAL A 141 0.75 9.05 -0.27
CA VAL A 141 1.50 9.61 0.87
C VAL A 141 1.41 11.13 0.90
N LEU A 142 1.71 11.79 -0.23
CA LEU A 142 1.66 13.24 -0.34
C LEU A 142 0.25 13.78 -0.05
N ASN A 143 -0.78 13.17 -0.63
CA ASN A 143 -2.17 13.57 -0.41
C ASN A 143 -2.59 13.41 1.06
N LEU A 144 -2.17 12.34 1.73
CA LEU A 144 -2.48 12.12 3.15
C LEU A 144 -1.80 13.16 4.04
N LEU A 145 -0.54 13.52 3.75
CA LEU A 145 0.18 14.57 4.48
C LEU A 145 -0.42 15.95 4.26
N LEU A 146 -0.74 16.32 3.02
CA LEU A 146 -1.40 17.59 2.71
C LEU A 146 -2.78 17.70 3.38
N ASN A 147 -3.53 16.59 3.39
CA ASN A 147 -4.82 16.55 4.08
C ASN A 147 -4.65 16.70 5.60
N TYR A 148 -3.63 16.09 6.18
CA TYR A 148 -3.31 16.22 7.60
C TYR A 148 -3.01 17.68 7.94
N GLU A 149 -2.06 18.34 7.25
CA GLU A 149 -1.71 19.74 7.46
C GLU A 149 -2.90 20.71 7.26
N ALA A 150 -3.73 20.46 6.24
CA ALA A 150 -4.93 21.26 6.01
C ALA A 150 -5.91 21.17 7.19
N LYS A 151 -6.03 19.98 7.80
CA LYS A 151 -6.87 19.78 8.99
C LYS A 151 -6.23 20.42 10.24
N GLU A 152 -4.91 20.34 10.37
CA GLU A 152 -4.18 20.97 11.46
C GLU A 152 -4.41 22.50 11.46
N ARG A 153 -4.22 23.15 10.32
CA ARG A 153 -4.50 24.59 10.17
C ARG A 153 -5.98 24.94 10.45
N LYS A 154 -6.90 24.08 10.01
CA LYS A 154 -8.33 24.28 10.30
C LYS A 154 -8.63 24.11 11.79
N HIS A 155 -7.98 23.17 12.46
CA HIS A 155 -8.12 22.95 13.90
C HIS A 155 -7.65 24.18 14.68
N GLU A 156 -6.48 24.73 14.36
CA GLU A 156 -5.95 25.97 14.98
C GLU A 156 -6.91 27.16 14.77
N LEU A 157 -7.46 27.32 13.55
CA LEU A 157 -8.44 28.36 13.25
C LEU A 157 -9.70 28.21 14.10
N LEU A 158 -10.23 27.00 14.25
CA LEU A 158 -11.43 26.72 15.04
C LEU A 158 -11.19 26.96 16.54
N LEU A 159 -9.99 26.63 17.05
CA LEU A 159 -9.59 26.97 18.43
C LEU A 159 -9.60 28.47 18.67
N SER A 160 -9.00 29.25 17.76
CA SER A 160 -9.00 30.73 17.84
C SER A 160 -10.44 31.29 17.76
N GLN A 161 -11.31 30.71 16.91
CA GLN A 161 -12.72 31.10 16.87
C GLN A 161 -13.43 30.79 18.17
N LEU A 162 -13.18 29.61 18.76
CA LEU A 162 -13.78 29.20 20.02
C LEU A 162 -13.39 30.17 21.15
N GLU A 163 -12.11 30.54 21.24
CA GLU A 163 -11.64 31.56 22.18
C GLU A 163 -12.36 32.89 22.02
N THR A 164 -12.52 33.35 20.79
CA THR A 164 -13.25 34.58 20.48
C THR A 164 -14.73 34.49 20.92
N LEU A 165 -15.37 33.35 20.67
CA LEU A 165 -16.75 33.10 21.10
C LEU A 165 -16.88 33.07 22.62
N GLU A 166 -15.92 32.52 23.35
CA GLU A 166 -15.94 32.52 24.82
C GLU A 166 -15.80 33.94 25.39
N GLN A 167 -14.94 34.79 24.77
CA GLN A 167 -14.86 36.21 25.15
C GLN A 167 -16.19 36.95 24.89
N GLN A 168 -16.80 36.77 23.73
CA GLN A 168 -18.09 37.36 23.38
C GLN A 168 -19.21 36.88 24.33
N ARG A 169 -19.22 35.59 24.65
CA ARG A 169 -20.14 34.96 25.60
C ARG A 169 -20.07 35.63 26.97
N GLU A 170 -18.86 35.92 27.47
CA GLU A 170 -18.67 36.57 28.76
C GLU A 170 -19.28 37.99 28.75
N VAL A 171 -19.05 38.76 27.66
CA VAL A 171 -19.64 40.08 27.52
C VAL A 171 -21.19 40.05 27.50
N ILE A 172 -21.77 39.10 26.76
CA ILE A 172 -23.22 38.90 26.69
C ILE A 172 -23.77 38.46 28.04
N ARG A 173 -23.07 37.61 28.78
CA ARG A 173 -23.43 37.13 30.12
C ARG A 173 -23.48 38.28 31.11
N ILE A 174 -22.49 39.21 31.07
CA ILE A 174 -22.46 40.41 31.90
C ILE A 174 -23.61 41.34 31.53
N ALA A 175 -23.84 41.59 30.24
CA ALA A 175 -24.96 42.44 29.78
C ALA A 175 -26.33 41.87 30.20
N TYR A 176 -26.50 40.53 30.11
CA TYR A 176 -27.71 39.85 30.56
C TYR A 176 -27.96 40.03 32.07
N ARG A 177 -26.91 39.86 32.90
CA ARG A 177 -26.99 40.10 34.34
C ARG A 177 -27.35 41.53 34.69
N MET A 178 -26.92 42.51 33.87
CA MET A 178 -27.25 43.92 34.02
C MET A 178 -28.64 44.29 33.48
N GLY A 179 -29.43 43.33 33.02
CA GLY A 179 -30.76 43.54 32.43
C GLY A 179 -30.72 44.16 31.03
N ARG A 180 -29.59 44.25 30.38
CA ARG A 180 -29.36 44.84 29.05
C ARG A 180 -29.24 43.83 27.92
N GLY A 181 -29.21 42.51 28.23
CA GLY A 181 -29.10 41.41 27.26
C GLY A 181 -30.43 40.67 27.08
N SER A 182 -30.62 40.01 25.94
CA SER A 182 -31.77 39.17 25.69
C SER A 182 -31.41 37.66 25.77
N THR A 183 -32.36 36.83 26.18
CA THR A 183 -32.25 35.36 26.19
C THR A 183 -31.91 34.81 24.80
N SER A 184 -32.46 35.44 23.74
CA SER A 184 -32.19 35.08 22.34
C SER A 184 -30.70 35.25 21.98
N GLN A 185 -30.06 36.36 22.45
CA GLN A 185 -28.63 36.57 22.23
C GLN A 185 -27.78 35.53 22.95
N MET A 186 -28.14 35.18 24.19
CA MET A 186 -27.45 34.14 24.97
C MET A 186 -27.55 32.76 24.29
N LEU A 187 -28.74 32.33 23.88
CA LEU A 187 -28.97 31.10 23.17
C LEU A 187 -28.27 31.07 21.80
N GLY A 188 -28.27 32.20 21.08
CA GLY A 188 -27.56 32.32 19.82
C GLY A 188 -26.04 32.13 19.95
N MET A 189 -25.45 32.61 21.05
CA MET A 189 -24.04 32.40 21.33
C MET A 189 -23.72 30.94 21.70
N GLU A 190 -24.53 30.32 22.56
CA GLU A 190 -24.36 28.89 22.89
C GLU A 190 -24.45 28.00 21.64
N ASN A 191 -25.44 28.25 20.78
CA ASN A 191 -25.57 27.52 19.51
C ASN A 191 -24.35 27.68 18.59
N ARG A 192 -23.74 28.86 18.52
CA ARG A 192 -22.52 29.10 17.74
C ARG A 192 -21.33 28.36 18.33
N ARG A 193 -21.17 28.41 19.64
CA ARG A 193 -20.13 27.71 20.38
C ARG A 193 -20.22 26.20 20.13
N ASP A 194 -21.40 25.64 20.32
CA ASP A 194 -21.64 24.19 20.15
C ASP A 194 -21.33 23.73 18.72
N ARG A 195 -21.75 24.49 17.71
CA ARG A 195 -21.37 24.22 16.30
C ARG A 195 -19.86 24.28 16.07
N THR A 196 -19.16 25.22 16.72
CA THR A 196 -17.69 25.30 16.57
C THR A 196 -17.01 24.11 17.23
N ILE A 197 -17.52 23.63 18.37
CA ILE A 197 -17.03 22.41 19.05
C ILE A 197 -17.28 21.17 18.17
N GLU A 198 -18.47 21.05 17.57
CA GLU A 198 -18.80 19.97 16.64
C GLU A 198 -17.84 19.95 15.45
N GLN A 199 -17.58 21.12 14.84
CA GLN A 199 -16.63 21.25 13.73
C GLN A 199 -15.20 20.88 14.14
N LEU A 200 -14.79 21.25 15.36
CA LEU A 200 -13.47 20.93 15.92
C LEU A 200 -13.32 19.42 16.07
N THR A 201 -14.33 18.75 16.64
CA THR A 201 -14.35 17.27 16.77
C THR A 201 -14.30 16.59 15.41
N GLU A 202 -15.05 17.10 14.42
CA GLU A 202 -15.03 16.55 13.05
C GLU A 202 -13.63 16.66 12.42
N VAL A 203 -12.95 17.79 12.62
CA VAL A 203 -11.59 18.01 12.10
C VAL A 203 -10.60 17.07 12.76
N GLU A 204 -10.66 16.88 14.08
CA GLU A 204 -9.83 15.92 14.82
C GLU A 204 -10.02 14.47 14.32
N ILE A 205 -11.27 14.04 14.12
CA ILE A 205 -11.56 12.71 13.57
C ILE A 205 -10.93 12.54 12.20
N LYS A 206 -11.08 13.53 11.29
CA LYS A 206 -10.50 13.48 9.94
C LYS A 206 -8.97 13.52 9.94
N GLN A 207 -8.36 14.25 10.88
CA GLN A 207 -6.92 14.27 11.07
C GLN A 207 -6.39 12.91 11.50
N ASN A 208 -7.03 12.29 12.49
CA ASN A 208 -6.71 10.95 12.96
C ASN A 208 -6.93 9.88 11.87
N GLU A 209 -7.96 10.03 11.03
CA GLU A 209 -8.18 9.16 9.87
C GLU A 209 -7.01 9.22 8.88
N SER A 210 -6.49 10.42 8.58
CA SER A 210 -5.33 10.58 7.70
C SER A 210 -4.08 9.89 8.25
N VAL A 211 -3.83 10.03 9.56
CA VAL A 211 -2.72 9.36 10.25
C VAL A 211 -2.87 7.84 10.21
N ARG A 212 -4.07 7.32 10.45
CA ARG A 212 -4.34 5.87 10.40
C ARG A 212 -4.15 5.30 9.00
N LYS A 213 -4.60 5.99 7.96
CA LYS A 213 -4.39 5.58 6.57
C LYS A 213 -2.89 5.56 6.23
N LEU A 214 -2.16 6.60 6.63
CA LEU A 214 -0.71 6.67 6.44
C LEU A 214 0.00 5.51 7.15
N PHE A 215 -0.40 5.21 8.38
CA PHE A 215 0.13 4.10 9.15
C PHE A 215 -0.15 2.74 8.49
N GLN A 216 -1.36 2.55 7.96
CA GLN A 216 -1.72 1.35 7.22
C GLN A 216 -0.86 1.18 5.98
N LEU A 217 -0.67 2.24 5.18
CA LEU A 217 0.15 2.22 3.98
C LEU A 217 1.62 1.81 4.29
N ILE A 218 2.18 2.32 5.39
CA ILE A 218 3.55 2.00 5.82
C ILE A 218 3.67 0.56 6.36
N ARG A 219 2.59 -0.02 6.91
CA ARG A 219 2.61 -1.32 7.62
C ARG A 219 2.08 -2.51 6.80
N GLU A 220 1.58 -2.29 5.61
CA GLU A 220 0.72 -3.23 4.87
C GLU A 220 1.36 -4.62 4.62
N SER A 221 2.68 -4.73 4.58
CA SER A 221 3.36 -5.98 4.21
C SER A 221 3.25 -7.12 5.25
N LYS A 222 3.04 -6.81 6.53
CA LYS A 222 3.03 -7.87 7.57
C LYS A 222 1.73 -8.66 7.69
N LYS A 223 0.60 -8.13 7.22
CA LYS A 223 -0.72 -8.75 7.40
C LYS A 223 -1.18 -9.67 6.27
N SER A 224 -0.59 -9.58 5.07
CA SER A 224 -1.03 -10.38 3.92
C SER A 224 -0.40 -11.76 3.89
N ILE A 225 0.78 -11.95 4.47
CA ILE A 225 1.47 -13.24 4.52
C ILE A 225 0.68 -14.25 5.37
N ASP A 226 0.09 -13.83 6.48
CA ASP A 226 -0.66 -14.72 7.38
C ASP A 226 -2.02 -15.16 6.82
N ARG A 227 -2.62 -14.42 5.86
CA ARG A 227 -3.91 -14.82 5.26
C ARG A 227 -3.78 -15.78 4.09
N ASN A 228 -2.69 -15.75 3.35
CA ASN A 228 -2.51 -16.60 2.17
C ASN A 228 -1.97 -18.00 2.49
N LEU A 229 -1.44 -18.23 3.69
CA LEU A 229 -0.97 -19.54 4.15
C LEU A 229 -2.10 -20.50 4.58
N LEU A 230 -3.35 -20.02 4.69
CA LEU A 230 -4.50 -20.81 5.18
C LEU A 230 -5.44 -21.33 4.08
N VAL A 231 -5.16 -21.11 2.79
CA VAL A 231 -5.98 -21.67 1.70
C VAL A 231 -5.13 -22.62 0.86
N VAL A 232 -4.77 -23.75 1.42
CA VAL A 232 -4.43 -24.93 0.63
C VAL A 232 -5.74 -25.65 0.32
N PRO A 233 -6.24 -25.68 -0.93
CA PRO A 233 -7.38 -26.51 -1.27
C PRO A 233 -6.95 -27.96 -1.12
N GLN A 234 -7.53 -28.66 -0.16
CA GLN A 234 -7.44 -30.12 -0.11
C GLN A 234 -8.05 -30.68 -1.41
N ARG A 235 -7.18 -31.10 -2.31
CA ARG A 235 -7.55 -31.88 -3.48
C ARG A 235 -8.00 -33.25 -2.98
N SER A 236 -9.31 -33.46 -2.87
CA SER A 236 -9.94 -34.77 -2.67
C SER A 236 -9.47 -35.69 -3.77
N GLN A 237 -8.65 -36.65 -3.39
CA GLN A 237 -8.34 -37.83 -4.21
C GLN A 237 -9.60 -38.68 -4.26
N SER A 238 -10.41 -38.51 -5.30
CA SER A 238 -11.43 -39.50 -5.68
C SER A 238 -10.73 -40.67 -6.37
N LEU A 239 -10.54 -41.72 -5.61
CA LEU A 239 -10.15 -43.02 -6.07
C LEU A 239 -11.30 -43.58 -6.91
N VAL A 240 -11.17 -43.58 -8.24
CA VAL A 240 -12.06 -44.34 -9.12
C VAL A 240 -11.47 -45.70 -9.29
N ILE A 241 -12.03 -46.66 -8.55
CA ILE A 241 -11.84 -48.10 -8.79
C ILE A 241 -12.68 -48.44 -9.98
N PHE A 242 -12.07 -48.80 -11.11
CA PHE A 242 -12.73 -49.53 -12.20
C PHE A 242 -12.44 -51.01 -12.03
N PHE A 243 -13.51 -51.74 -11.73
CA PHE A 243 -13.62 -53.20 -11.90
C PHE A 243 -14.17 -53.51 -13.31
N LEU A 244 -13.58 -54.55 -13.92
CA LEU A 244 -13.90 -55.29 -15.17
C LEU A 244 -13.20 -54.81 -16.42
#